data_9b82751661042eb7414de70839815549
#
_entry.id   9b82751661042eb7414de70839815549
#
_cell.length_a   1.000
_cell.length_b   1.000
_cell.length_c   1.000
_cell.angle_alpha   90.00
_cell.angle_beta   90.00
_cell.angle_gamma   90.00
#
_symmetry.space_group_name_H-M   'P 1'
#
loop_
_entity.id
_entity.type
_entity.pdbx_description
1 polymer ?
#
loop_
_entity_poly.entity_id
_entity_poly.type
_entity_poly.pdbx_seq_one_letter_code
_entity_poly.pdbx_strand_id
1 'polypeptide(L)'
;MNSITPILILTASLAAASEEVVVLKVGRAITAAGEDIEKAIIVMEGGRIKSIGTAAETPRTARVVEMPQAVAMPGIVDVHSVNGLRVSNERLANVPYVTVLDGIDASSPGLENARRHGVTTVHCIAGNVTRFGGQGAVIRTSGRTVDELVVKSPSAMKMSLQPAAGENRMGNIAALRKSFYDFYTRMKALQDTGGKVPLVKKKKLSLTDLVKSRPNWDEIDWKKIPDDKVSEREKPMRDLVQGKLRAFINCPTASDVFKAFELIDTHHLDATLVLGPDAWKLGTVLAARKNLGSVVLNPQLEVWERDPGTGGEKRQLTPVLLHKAGISFALQVVTDSSFNSGPSFGRSGPYHHWYQAARLVQYGLSRAEAIETITITPAKILGLDHRIGSLEAGKDANIAIFSGDPLDARSWVERLFIEGREVYNRSKDRDLELLLKDPERSF
;
A
#
# COMPACT_ATOMS: atom_id res chain seq x y z
N MET A 1 41.98 -50.87 -30.15
CA MET A 1 41.64 -49.73 -31.05
C MET A 1 40.40 -49.06 -30.42
N ASN A 2 40.65 -48.08 -29.62
CA ASN A 2 39.54 -47.31 -28.94
C ASN A 2 39.24 -46.05 -29.75
N SER A 3 38.06 -46.01 -30.33
CA SER A 3 37.56 -44.89 -31.10
C SER A 3 36.99 -43.87 -30.09
N ILE A 4 37.62 -42.67 -29.96
CA ILE A 4 37.14 -41.54 -29.19
C ILE A 4 36.31 -40.65 -30.14
N THR A 5 35.02 -40.64 -29.94
CA THR A 5 34.10 -39.74 -30.65
C THR A 5 34.12 -38.35 -29.97
N PRO A 6 34.41 -37.27 -30.70
CA PRO A 6 34.40 -35.93 -30.06
C PRO A 6 32.95 -35.47 -29.82
N ILE A 7 32.64 -35.13 -28.57
CA ILE A 7 31.39 -34.46 -28.19
C ILE A 7 31.50 -33.01 -28.63
N LEU A 8 30.69 -32.63 -29.59
CA LEU A 8 30.55 -31.23 -30.03
C LEU A 8 29.72 -30.50 -29.01
N ILE A 9 30.35 -29.68 -28.16
CA ILE A 9 29.65 -28.78 -27.22
C ILE A 9 29.10 -27.62 -28.04
N LEU A 10 27.80 -27.67 -28.31
CA LEU A 10 27.05 -26.57 -28.91
C LEU A 10 26.87 -25.49 -27.84
N THR A 11 27.71 -24.47 -27.82
CA THR A 11 27.51 -23.25 -27.01
C THR A 11 26.34 -22.49 -27.60
N ALA A 12 25.15 -22.68 -27.04
CA ALA A 12 24.03 -21.81 -27.32
C ALA A 12 24.37 -20.40 -26.79
N SER A 13 24.75 -19.52 -27.71
CA SER A 13 24.83 -18.09 -27.46
C SER A 13 23.42 -17.61 -27.05
N LEU A 14 23.22 -17.32 -25.78
CA LEU A 14 22.04 -16.57 -25.35
C LEU A 14 22.18 -15.18 -25.99
N ALA A 15 21.53 -14.99 -27.13
CA ALA A 15 21.32 -13.66 -27.67
C ALA A 15 20.54 -12.88 -26.61
N ALA A 16 21.20 -11.93 -25.94
CA ALA A 16 20.53 -10.93 -25.10
C ALA A 16 19.50 -10.28 -26.03
N ALA A 17 18.22 -10.54 -25.78
CA ALA A 17 17.15 -9.81 -26.43
C ALA A 17 17.45 -8.33 -26.18
N SER A 18 17.68 -7.56 -27.24
CA SER A 18 17.90 -6.13 -27.12
C SER A 18 16.70 -5.55 -26.38
N GLU A 19 16.95 -4.96 -25.21
CA GLU A 19 15.88 -4.35 -24.39
C GLU A 19 15.19 -3.31 -25.27
N GLU A 20 13.87 -3.46 -25.45
CA GLU A 20 13.07 -2.53 -26.27
C GLU A 20 13.17 -1.12 -25.68
N VAL A 21 13.70 -0.18 -26.43
CA VAL A 21 13.71 1.22 -26.06
C VAL A 21 12.39 1.83 -26.48
N VAL A 22 11.65 2.40 -25.51
CA VAL A 22 10.39 3.10 -25.77
C VAL A 22 10.54 4.57 -25.44
N VAL A 23 10.12 5.42 -26.37
CA VAL A 23 10.15 6.89 -26.21
C VAL A 23 8.73 7.42 -26.22
N LEU A 24 8.35 8.10 -25.14
CA LEU A 24 7.08 8.80 -25.03
C LEU A 24 7.29 10.28 -25.31
N LYS A 25 6.53 10.85 -26.24
CA LYS A 25 6.46 12.29 -26.48
C LYS A 25 5.06 12.77 -26.11
N VAL A 26 4.97 13.54 -25.05
CA VAL A 26 3.70 14.01 -24.46
C VAL A 26 3.66 15.54 -24.36
N GLY A 27 2.45 16.09 -24.25
CA GLY A 27 2.29 17.55 -24.11
C GLY A 27 2.87 18.07 -22.81
N ARG A 28 2.72 17.33 -21.70
CA ARG A 28 3.26 17.68 -20.39
C ARG A 28 3.59 16.41 -19.60
N ALA A 29 4.63 16.47 -18.78
CA ALA A 29 4.95 15.48 -17.77
C ALA A 29 4.90 16.11 -16.38
N ILE A 30 4.03 15.59 -15.52
CA ILE A 30 3.99 15.88 -14.09
C ILE A 30 5.02 14.98 -13.42
N THR A 31 6.08 15.54 -12.88
CA THR A 31 7.23 14.74 -12.40
C THR A 31 7.02 14.16 -10.99
N ALA A 32 6.25 14.84 -10.14
CA ALA A 32 6.16 14.58 -8.70
C ALA A 32 7.54 14.57 -7.98
N ALA A 33 8.53 15.24 -8.57
CA ALA A 33 9.90 15.38 -8.05
C ALA A 33 10.45 16.81 -8.21
N GLY A 34 9.63 17.73 -8.70
CA GLY A 34 9.98 19.12 -8.99
C GLY A 34 9.01 19.74 -9.97
N GLU A 35 9.51 20.57 -10.86
CA GLU A 35 8.66 21.24 -11.84
C GLU A 35 8.15 20.29 -12.92
N ASP A 36 6.97 20.60 -13.45
CA ASP A 36 6.39 19.92 -14.62
C ASP A 36 7.20 20.25 -15.87
N ILE A 37 7.24 19.33 -16.82
CA ILE A 37 8.00 19.49 -18.08
C ILE A 37 7.00 19.57 -19.23
N GLU A 38 6.93 20.73 -19.87
CA GLU A 38 6.13 20.92 -21.09
C GLU A 38 6.83 20.28 -22.28
N LYS A 39 6.04 19.71 -23.23
CA LYS A 39 6.52 18.99 -24.41
C LYS A 39 7.57 17.93 -24.04
N ALA A 40 7.27 17.14 -23.03
CA ALA A 40 8.21 16.20 -22.44
C ALA A 40 8.48 15.01 -23.36
N ILE A 41 9.76 14.60 -23.38
CA ILE A 41 10.26 13.37 -23.99
C ILE A 41 10.77 12.49 -22.87
N ILE A 42 10.20 11.29 -22.73
CA ILE A 42 10.58 10.30 -21.73
C ILE A 42 11.14 9.09 -22.45
N VAL A 43 12.39 8.76 -22.19
CA VAL A 43 13.07 7.59 -22.76
C VAL A 43 13.08 6.47 -21.72
N MET A 44 12.54 5.33 -22.08
CA MET A 44 12.51 4.12 -21.25
C MET A 44 13.38 3.04 -21.87
N GLU A 45 14.27 2.45 -21.07
CA GLU A 45 15.18 1.37 -21.47
C GLU A 45 15.38 0.42 -20.28
N GLY A 46 15.35 -0.88 -20.50
CA GLY A 46 15.53 -1.86 -19.42
C GLY A 46 14.53 -1.76 -18.29
N GLY A 47 13.29 -1.37 -18.59
CA GLY A 47 12.25 -1.20 -17.59
C GLY A 47 12.36 0.08 -16.74
N ARG A 48 13.34 0.94 -17.02
CA ARG A 48 13.61 2.16 -16.25
C ARG A 48 13.50 3.41 -17.11
N ILE A 49 13.27 4.54 -16.45
CA ILE A 49 13.40 5.85 -17.08
C ILE A 49 14.88 6.13 -17.26
N LYS A 50 15.34 6.15 -18.51
CA LYS A 50 16.72 6.50 -18.85
C LYS A 50 16.96 8.00 -18.79
N SER A 51 16.03 8.77 -19.36
CA SER A 51 16.06 10.23 -19.35
C SER A 51 14.65 10.80 -19.50
N ILE A 52 14.48 12.02 -18.99
CA ILE A 52 13.26 12.81 -19.14
C ILE A 52 13.66 14.28 -19.33
N GLY A 53 13.00 14.98 -20.26
CA GLY A 53 13.26 16.40 -20.53
C GLY A 53 12.60 16.85 -21.82
N THR A 54 12.91 18.06 -22.27
CA THR A 54 12.40 18.66 -23.53
C THR A 54 13.22 18.25 -24.75
N ALA A 55 14.47 17.84 -24.55
CA ALA A 55 15.46 17.55 -25.60
C ALA A 55 16.13 16.17 -25.38
N ALA A 56 15.45 15.20 -24.82
CA ALA A 56 16.00 13.86 -24.64
C ALA A 56 16.24 13.18 -25.99
N GLU A 57 17.43 12.59 -26.16
CA GLU A 57 17.80 11.91 -27.40
C GLU A 57 16.90 10.70 -27.68
N THR A 58 16.36 10.66 -28.88
CA THR A 58 15.52 9.54 -29.35
C THR A 58 16.39 8.56 -30.16
N PRO A 59 16.69 7.35 -29.62
CA PRO A 59 17.44 6.34 -30.38
C PRO A 59 16.69 5.95 -31.65
N ARG A 60 17.41 5.72 -32.74
CA ARG A 60 16.80 5.37 -34.05
C ARG A 60 15.99 4.06 -34.03
N THR A 61 16.32 3.15 -33.13
CA THR A 61 15.65 1.85 -32.97
C THR A 61 14.51 1.88 -31.96
N ALA A 62 14.23 3.04 -31.35
CA ALA A 62 13.20 3.18 -30.33
C ALA A 62 11.79 3.10 -30.92
N ARG A 63 10.89 2.44 -30.21
CA ARG A 63 9.46 2.55 -30.44
C ARG A 63 8.97 3.91 -29.90
N VAL A 64 8.57 4.80 -30.80
CA VAL A 64 8.09 6.13 -30.42
C VAL A 64 6.56 6.09 -30.26
N VAL A 65 6.08 6.64 -29.15
CA VAL A 65 4.67 6.86 -28.85
C VAL A 65 4.46 8.38 -28.70
N GLU A 66 3.78 8.96 -29.70
CA GLU A 66 3.51 10.41 -29.73
C GLU A 66 2.07 10.69 -29.30
N MET A 67 1.92 11.50 -28.27
CA MET A 67 0.63 11.93 -27.70
C MET A 67 0.72 13.40 -27.25
N PRO A 68 0.81 14.36 -28.18
CA PRO A 68 1.15 15.75 -27.89
C PRO A 68 0.12 16.52 -27.06
N GLN A 69 -1.10 15.97 -26.92
CA GLN A 69 -2.16 16.54 -26.07
C GLN A 69 -2.25 15.87 -24.70
N ALA A 70 -1.56 14.76 -24.53
CA ALA A 70 -1.66 13.95 -23.31
C ALA A 70 -0.73 14.46 -22.20
N VAL A 71 -1.07 14.09 -20.97
CA VAL A 71 -0.29 14.38 -19.77
C VAL A 71 0.22 13.07 -19.18
N ALA A 72 1.54 12.95 -19.05
CA ALA A 72 2.17 11.83 -18.35
C ALA A 72 2.36 12.19 -16.87
N MET A 73 2.15 11.22 -15.99
CA MET A 73 2.47 11.33 -14.57
C MET A 73 3.03 9.99 -14.05
N PRO A 74 3.68 9.96 -12.87
CA PRO A 74 4.05 8.70 -12.25
C PRO A 74 2.83 7.80 -12.10
N GLY A 75 3.01 6.50 -12.30
CA GLY A 75 1.95 5.55 -11.99
C GLY A 75 1.48 5.68 -10.56
N ILE A 76 0.18 5.63 -10.35
CA ILE A 76 -0.44 5.76 -9.04
C ILE A 76 -0.05 4.56 -8.16
N VAL A 77 0.21 4.83 -6.89
CA VAL A 77 0.57 3.84 -5.87
C VAL A 77 -0.58 3.74 -4.86
N ASP A 78 -1.27 2.61 -4.83
CA ASP A 78 -2.31 2.31 -3.85
C ASP A 78 -1.66 1.74 -2.58
N VAL A 79 -1.58 2.55 -1.54
CA VAL A 79 -0.80 2.30 -0.32
C VAL A 79 -1.46 1.33 0.66
N HIS A 80 -2.76 1.06 0.53
CA HIS A 80 -3.51 0.19 1.41
C HIS A 80 -4.74 -0.36 0.68
N SER A 81 -4.61 -1.57 0.20
CA SER A 81 -5.60 -2.17 -0.70
C SER A 81 -5.76 -3.67 -0.46
N VAL A 82 -6.93 -4.16 -0.76
CA VAL A 82 -7.25 -5.60 -0.84
C VAL A 82 -7.34 -6.08 -2.29
N ASN A 83 -7.01 -5.21 -3.26
CA ASN A 83 -7.01 -5.58 -4.68
C ASN A 83 -6.03 -6.74 -4.93
N GLY A 84 -6.50 -7.75 -5.59
CA GLY A 84 -5.78 -9.02 -5.79
C GLY A 84 -6.24 -10.13 -4.86
N LEU A 85 -6.92 -9.83 -3.74
CA LEU A 85 -7.48 -10.84 -2.85
C LEU A 85 -8.95 -11.14 -3.17
N ARG A 86 -9.33 -12.42 -3.15
CA ARG A 86 -10.75 -12.81 -3.27
C ARG A 86 -11.50 -12.64 -1.95
N VAL A 87 -10.81 -12.81 -0.84
CA VAL A 87 -11.32 -12.59 0.53
C VAL A 87 -10.32 -11.74 1.27
N SER A 88 -10.77 -10.62 1.77
CA SER A 88 -9.91 -9.59 2.36
C SER A 88 -9.49 -9.87 3.81
N ASN A 89 -10.22 -10.71 4.52
CA ASN A 89 -9.96 -11.00 5.93
C ASN A 89 -10.01 -12.48 6.24
N GLU A 90 -9.16 -12.91 7.16
CA GLU A 90 -9.21 -14.23 7.75
C GLU A 90 -10.31 -14.33 8.80
N ARG A 91 -10.87 -15.56 8.99
CA ARG A 91 -11.83 -15.84 10.05
C ARG A 91 -11.17 -15.84 11.44
N LEU A 92 -9.90 -16.23 11.51
CA LEU A 92 -9.13 -16.20 12.74
C LEU A 92 -8.61 -14.79 12.98
N ALA A 93 -8.89 -14.26 14.16
CA ALA A 93 -8.56 -12.89 14.51
C ALA A 93 -7.04 -12.63 14.66
N ASN A 94 -6.21 -13.67 14.73
CA ASN A 94 -4.81 -13.58 15.13
C ASN A 94 -3.93 -14.50 14.28
N VAL A 95 -3.53 -14.03 13.11
CA VAL A 95 -2.80 -14.82 12.11
C VAL A 95 -1.56 -14.07 11.57
N PRO A 96 -0.63 -13.65 12.44
CA PRO A 96 0.54 -12.88 12.02
C PRO A 96 1.44 -13.64 11.02
N TYR A 97 1.30 -14.95 10.94
CA TYR A 97 2.11 -15.85 10.12
C TYR A 97 1.58 -16.08 8.70
N VAL A 98 0.35 -15.65 8.38
CA VAL A 98 -0.15 -15.77 7.02
C VAL A 98 0.44 -14.67 6.14
N THR A 99 0.55 -14.95 4.87
CA THR A 99 0.98 -13.98 3.86
C THR A 99 -0.10 -13.79 2.80
N VAL A 100 -0.29 -12.56 2.36
CA VAL A 100 -1.20 -12.29 1.24
C VAL A 100 -0.79 -12.95 -0.06
N LEU A 101 0.50 -13.34 -0.20
CA LEU A 101 0.98 -14.04 -1.41
C LEU A 101 0.20 -15.32 -1.69
N ASP A 102 -0.21 -16.04 -0.64
CA ASP A 102 -0.97 -17.28 -0.78
C ASP A 102 -2.43 -17.05 -1.23
N GLY A 103 -2.91 -15.81 -1.13
CA GLY A 103 -4.28 -15.41 -1.47
C GLY A 103 -4.40 -14.53 -2.71
N ILE A 104 -3.29 -14.06 -3.29
CA ILE A 104 -3.32 -13.18 -4.46
C ILE A 104 -3.73 -13.96 -5.70
N ASP A 105 -4.71 -13.42 -6.41
CA ASP A 105 -5.12 -13.86 -7.74
C ASP A 105 -4.62 -12.86 -8.79
N ALA A 106 -3.63 -13.27 -9.59
CA ALA A 106 -3.06 -12.42 -10.63
C ALA A 106 -4.07 -12.03 -11.73
N SER A 107 -5.14 -12.81 -11.87
CA SER A 107 -6.24 -12.54 -12.81
C SER A 107 -7.39 -11.73 -12.20
N SER A 108 -7.24 -11.25 -10.98
CA SER A 108 -8.30 -10.50 -10.28
C SER A 108 -8.79 -9.30 -11.10
N PRO A 109 -10.11 -9.18 -11.31
CA PRO A 109 -10.70 -8.00 -11.95
C PRO A 109 -10.33 -6.68 -11.24
N GLY A 110 -10.06 -6.73 -9.93
CA GLY A 110 -9.60 -5.57 -9.17
C GLY A 110 -8.27 -5.02 -9.66
N LEU A 111 -7.33 -5.89 -10.07
CA LEU A 111 -6.04 -5.46 -10.65
C LEU A 111 -6.22 -4.88 -12.05
N GLU A 112 -7.12 -5.45 -12.85
CA GLU A 112 -7.45 -4.91 -14.16
C GLU A 112 -8.10 -3.52 -14.06
N ASN A 113 -9.08 -3.39 -13.18
CA ASN A 113 -9.71 -2.10 -12.90
C ASN A 113 -8.70 -1.06 -12.39
N ALA A 114 -7.75 -1.47 -11.53
CA ALA A 114 -6.68 -0.60 -11.06
C ALA A 114 -5.84 -0.05 -12.24
N ARG A 115 -5.49 -0.88 -13.25
CA ARG A 115 -4.78 -0.43 -14.46
C ARG A 115 -5.58 0.59 -15.26
N ARG A 116 -6.90 0.40 -15.42
CA ARG A 116 -7.80 1.35 -16.12
C ARG A 116 -7.78 2.73 -15.48
N HIS A 117 -7.44 2.81 -14.21
CA HIS A 117 -7.38 4.05 -13.44
C HIS A 117 -5.98 4.55 -13.13
N GLY A 118 -4.95 4.02 -13.81
CA GLY A 118 -3.57 4.52 -13.72
C GLY A 118 -2.78 3.98 -12.54
N VAL A 119 -3.29 2.99 -11.80
CA VAL A 119 -2.58 2.38 -10.69
C VAL A 119 -1.60 1.34 -11.21
N THR A 120 -0.31 1.56 -10.96
CA THR A 120 0.77 0.65 -11.35
C THR A 120 1.20 -0.28 -10.23
N THR A 121 1.07 0.20 -8.99
CA THR A 121 1.58 -0.49 -7.79
C THR A 121 0.50 -0.51 -6.72
N VAL A 122 0.31 -1.67 -6.11
CA VAL A 122 -0.65 -1.90 -5.03
C VAL A 122 0.07 -2.48 -3.83
N HIS A 123 -0.11 -1.88 -2.67
CA HIS A 123 0.21 -2.53 -1.42
C HIS A 123 -0.98 -3.41 -1.03
N CYS A 124 -0.91 -4.67 -1.45
CA CYS A 124 -1.88 -5.69 -1.08
C CYS A 124 -1.66 -6.09 0.38
N ILE A 125 -2.64 -5.81 1.21
CA ILE A 125 -2.59 -6.09 2.64
C ILE A 125 -4.00 -6.47 3.12
N ALA A 126 -4.08 -7.33 4.14
CA ALA A 126 -5.36 -7.81 4.66
C ALA A 126 -6.27 -6.67 5.13
N GLY A 127 -7.57 -6.91 5.13
CA GLY A 127 -8.58 -5.96 5.55
C GLY A 127 -8.55 -5.64 7.05
N ASN A 128 -9.55 -4.88 7.50
CA ASN A 128 -9.51 -4.22 8.80
C ASN A 128 -10.17 -5.01 9.95
N VAL A 129 -10.72 -6.21 9.69
CA VAL A 129 -11.48 -6.97 10.71
C VAL A 129 -10.59 -7.88 11.56
N THR A 130 -9.43 -8.27 11.05
CA THR A 130 -8.49 -9.18 11.72
C THR A 130 -7.48 -8.41 12.56
N ARG A 131 -7.33 -8.73 13.85
CA ARG A 131 -6.40 -8.06 14.79
C ARG A 131 -4.96 -8.07 14.32
N PHE A 132 -4.44 -9.28 13.98
CA PHE A 132 -3.22 -9.47 13.22
C PHE A 132 -3.60 -10.17 11.92
N GLY A 133 -3.70 -9.42 10.84
CA GLY A 133 -4.20 -9.89 9.55
C GLY A 133 -3.14 -10.51 8.65
N GLY A 134 -1.93 -10.71 9.16
CA GLY A 134 -0.83 -11.28 8.40
C GLY A 134 0.03 -10.25 7.69
N GLN A 135 0.90 -10.76 6.83
CA GLN A 135 1.93 -9.99 6.13
C GLN A 135 1.45 -9.58 4.74
N GLY A 136 1.56 -8.28 4.46
CA GLY A 136 1.28 -7.69 3.15
C GLY A 136 2.41 -7.89 2.15
N ALA A 137 2.11 -7.59 0.89
CA ALA A 137 3.07 -7.52 -0.20
C ALA A 137 2.81 -6.30 -1.08
N VAL A 138 3.86 -5.68 -1.58
CA VAL A 138 3.73 -4.69 -2.66
C VAL A 138 3.82 -5.41 -3.98
N ILE A 139 2.82 -5.21 -4.82
CA ILE A 139 2.70 -5.89 -6.12
C ILE A 139 2.49 -4.87 -7.25
N ARG A 140 2.88 -5.25 -8.46
CA ARG A 140 2.46 -4.58 -9.70
C ARG A 140 1.01 -4.96 -10.01
N THR A 141 0.35 -4.14 -10.79
CA THR A 141 -1.01 -4.46 -11.26
C THR A 141 -1.03 -5.34 -12.51
N SER A 142 0.12 -5.66 -13.09
CA SER A 142 0.26 -6.49 -14.29
C SER A 142 1.32 -7.57 -14.11
N GLY A 143 0.96 -8.80 -14.40
CA GLY A 143 1.75 -10.03 -14.36
C GLY A 143 0.83 -11.22 -14.57
N ARG A 144 1.39 -12.39 -14.93
CA ARG A 144 0.65 -13.65 -15.16
C ARG A 144 0.66 -14.56 -13.93
N THR A 145 1.68 -14.42 -13.11
CA THR A 145 1.86 -15.20 -11.89
C THR A 145 2.08 -14.27 -10.70
N VAL A 146 1.91 -14.77 -9.49
CA VAL A 146 2.17 -14.01 -8.27
C VAL A 146 3.62 -13.54 -8.21
N ASP A 147 4.56 -14.39 -8.62
CA ASP A 147 5.99 -14.04 -8.63
C ASP A 147 6.31 -12.87 -9.58
N GLU A 148 5.63 -12.80 -10.74
CA GLU A 148 5.76 -11.67 -11.66
C GLU A 148 5.18 -10.38 -11.10
N LEU A 149 4.17 -10.47 -10.20
CA LEU A 149 3.56 -9.32 -9.58
C LEU A 149 4.40 -8.73 -8.45
N VAL A 150 5.12 -9.56 -7.69
CA VAL A 150 5.77 -9.15 -6.44
C VAL A 150 6.88 -8.13 -6.67
N VAL A 151 6.81 -7.02 -5.97
CA VAL A 151 7.86 -5.98 -5.88
C VAL A 151 8.60 -6.07 -4.55
N LYS A 152 7.85 -6.31 -3.46
CA LYS A 152 8.40 -6.41 -2.10
C LYS A 152 7.52 -7.31 -1.24
N SER A 153 8.11 -8.33 -0.63
CA SER A 153 7.44 -9.21 0.35
C SER A 153 8.46 -9.76 1.35
N PRO A 154 8.10 -9.83 2.64
CA PRO A 154 6.96 -9.16 3.25
C PRO A 154 7.13 -7.64 3.22
N SER A 155 6.01 -6.91 3.16
CA SER A 155 6.03 -5.44 3.12
C SER A 155 5.72 -4.82 4.48
N ALA A 156 4.72 -5.34 5.17
CA ALA A 156 4.25 -4.88 6.47
C ALA A 156 3.40 -5.94 7.17
N MET A 157 3.22 -5.80 8.49
CA MET A 157 2.26 -6.56 9.29
C MET A 157 0.95 -5.77 9.41
N LYS A 158 -0.17 -6.37 9.00
CA LYS A 158 -1.48 -5.76 9.25
C LYS A 158 -1.87 -5.91 10.71
N MET A 159 -2.22 -4.77 11.33
CA MET A 159 -2.83 -4.73 12.65
C MET A 159 -4.14 -3.92 12.60
N SER A 160 -5.12 -4.29 13.40
CA SER A 160 -6.38 -3.53 13.47
C SER A 160 -6.86 -3.35 14.90
N LEU A 161 -7.24 -2.10 15.21
CA LEU A 161 -7.92 -1.73 16.45
C LEU A 161 -9.44 -1.79 16.31
N GLN A 162 -9.95 -2.14 15.12
CA GLN A 162 -11.37 -2.38 14.90
C GLN A 162 -11.78 -3.69 15.59
N PRO A 163 -12.78 -3.66 16.48
CA PRO A 163 -13.31 -4.88 17.07
C PRO A 163 -13.90 -5.81 16.00
N ALA A 164 -13.68 -7.11 16.14
CA ALA A 164 -14.37 -8.10 15.33
C ALA A 164 -15.87 -8.13 15.68
N ALA A 165 -16.67 -8.77 14.82
CA ALA A 165 -18.10 -8.95 15.08
C ALA A 165 -18.34 -9.66 16.41
N GLY A 166 -19.20 -9.09 17.23
CA GLY A 166 -19.50 -9.62 18.57
C GLY A 166 -18.49 -9.23 19.67
N GLU A 167 -17.43 -8.49 19.31
CA GLU A 167 -16.48 -7.95 20.28
C GLU A 167 -16.67 -6.42 20.47
N ASN A 168 -16.22 -5.94 21.61
CA ASN A 168 -16.11 -4.50 21.85
C ASN A 168 -14.62 -4.06 21.85
N ARG A 169 -14.39 -2.76 21.89
CA ARG A 169 -13.04 -2.19 21.91
C ARG A 169 -12.19 -2.71 23.06
N MET A 170 -12.77 -2.87 24.26
CA MET A 170 -12.04 -3.37 25.44
C MET A 170 -11.48 -4.77 25.19
N GLY A 171 -12.32 -5.68 24.71
CA GLY A 171 -11.94 -7.06 24.38
C GLY A 171 -10.87 -7.11 23.30
N ASN A 172 -11.03 -6.32 22.24
CA ASN A 172 -10.07 -6.26 21.15
C ASN A 172 -8.67 -5.80 21.62
N ILE A 173 -8.59 -4.71 22.40
CA ILE A 173 -7.33 -4.21 22.94
C ILE A 173 -6.70 -5.20 23.92
N ALA A 174 -7.51 -5.82 24.80
CA ALA A 174 -7.01 -6.84 25.72
C ALA A 174 -6.44 -8.05 24.96
N ALA A 175 -7.08 -8.46 23.87
CA ALA A 175 -6.59 -9.56 23.03
C ALA A 175 -5.28 -9.21 22.30
N LEU A 176 -5.14 -7.98 21.79
CA LEU A 176 -3.89 -7.49 21.20
C LEU A 176 -2.74 -7.51 22.22
N ARG A 177 -2.96 -6.95 23.41
CA ARG A 177 -1.97 -6.98 24.50
C ARG A 177 -1.59 -8.41 24.88
N LYS A 178 -2.58 -9.30 24.93
CA LYS A 178 -2.33 -10.72 25.22
C LYS A 178 -1.46 -11.39 24.16
N SER A 179 -1.66 -11.07 22.90
CA SER A 179 -0.83 -11.64 21.82
C SER A 179 0.63 -11.26 21.97
N PHE A 180 0.92 -10.00 22.26
CA PHE A 180 2.28 -9.55 22.56
C PHE A 180 2.83 -10.21 23.84
N TYR A 181 2.04 -10.26 24.90
CA TYR A 181 2.43 -10.92 26.16
C TYR A 181 2.80 -12.38 25.94
N ASP A 182 1.94 -13.15 25.27
CA ASP A 182 2.17 -14.58 24.99
C ASP A 182 3.48 -14.75 24.17
N PHE A 183 3.68 -13.91 23.18
CA PHE A 183 4.88 -13.92 22.34
C PHE A 183 6.15 -13.66 23.16
N TYR A 184 6.20 -12.59 23.93
CA TYR A 184 7.36 -12.25 24.72
C TYR A 184 7.64 -13.28 25.83
N THR A 185 6.59 -13.79 26.48
CA THR A 185 6.74 -14.86 27.48
C THR A 185 7.43 -16.09 26.86
N ARG A 186 7.05 -16.40 25.63
CA ARG A 186 7.68 -17.47 24.87
C ARG A 186 9.12 -17.18 24.52
N MET A 187 9.44 -15.97 24.05
CA MET A 187 10.81 -15.55 23.72
C MET A 187 11.69 -15.55 24.95
N LYS A 188 11.20 -15.05 26.08
CA LYS A 188 11.93 -15.09 27.36
C LYS A 188 12.23 -16.52 27.80
N ALA A 189 11.26 -17.42 27.69
CA ALA A 189 11.48 -18.83 28.02
C ALA A 189 12.54 -19.48 27.12
N LEU A 190 12.57 -19.16 25.81
CA LEU A 190 13.61 -19.63 24.89
C LEU A 190 15.01 -19.10 25.29
N GLN A 191 15.10 -17.82 25.64
CA GLN A 191 16.34 -17.21 26.11
C GLN A 191 16.87 -17.89 27.37
N ASP A 192 16.02 -18.08 28.39
CA ASP A 192 16.41 -18.57 29.69
C ASP A 192 16.79 -20.07 29.70
N THR A 193 16.25 -20.81 28.72
CA THR A 193 16.48 -22.27 28.60
C THR A 193 17.50 -22.64 27.52
N GLY A 194 18.11 -21.67 26.85
CA GLY A 194 19.00 -21.92 25.71
C GLY A 194 18.33 -22.70 24.59
N GLY A 195 17.02 -22.44 24.37
CA GLY A 195 16.21 -23.07 23.31
C GLY A 195 15.56 -24.41 23.71
N LYS A 196 15.71 -24.89 24.91
CA LYS A 196 14.94 -26.02 25.45
C LYS A 196 13.54 -25.52 25.78
N VAL A 197 12.53 -25.95 24.99
CA VAL A 197 11.17 -25.50 25.17
C VAL A 197 10.52 -26.19 26.39
N PRO A 198 10.26 -25.49 27.49
CA PRO A 198 9.38 -26.05 28.51
C PRO A 198 7.96 -26.11 27.94
N LEU A 199 7.25 -27.21 28.21
CA LEU A 199 5.80 -27.25 28.01
C LEU A 199 5.18 -26.21 28.96
N VAL A 200 4.98 -24.98 28.45
CA VAL A 200 4.32 -23.91 29.20
C VAL A 200 2.87 -24.34 29.43
N LYS A 201 2.57 -24.81 30.64
CA LYS A 201 1.17 -24.98 31.06
C LYS A 201 0.49 -23.62 30.89
N LYS A 202 -0.54 -23.55 30.05
CA LYS A 202 -1.33 -22.35 29.81
C LYS A 202 -1.86 -21.84 31.15
N LYS A 203 -1.16 -20.89 31.77
CA LYS A 203 -1.66 -20.21 32.96
C LYS A 203 -2.80 -19.31 32.50
N LYS A 204 -3.99 -19.49 33.07
CA LYS A 204 -5.08 -18.52 32.87
C LYS A 204 -4.63 -17.21 33.53
N LEU A 205 -4.18 -16.26 32.73
CA LEU A 205 -3.86 -14.92 33.19
C LEU A 205 -5.17 -14.15 33.39
N SER A 206 -5.30 -13.50 34.54
CA SER A 206 -6.39 -12.56 34.75
C SER A 206 -6.11 -11.26 33.92
N LEU A 207 -7.15 -10.52 33.58
CA LEU A 207 -7.02 -9.19 32.97
C LEU A 207 -6.15 -8.27 33.83
N THR A 208 -6.18 -8.44 35.15
CA THR A 208 -5.37 -7.70 36.13
C THR A 208 -3.88 -8.03 35.98
N ASP A 209 -3.53 -9.29 35.68
CA ASP A 209 -2.15 -9.71 35.45
C ASP A 209 -1.61 -9.11 34.14
N LEU A 210 -2.44 -9.04 33.10
CA LEU A 210 -2.10 -8.43 31.81
C LEU A 210 -1.87 -6.91 31.89
N VAL A 211 -2.54 -6.24 32.83
CA VAL A 211 -2.40 -4.79 33.05
C VAL A 211 -1.24 -4.48 34.00
N LYS A 212 -1.02 -5.31 35.03
CA LYS A 212 -0.02 -5.08 36.08
C LYS A 212 1.36 -5.65 35.72
N SER A 213 1.42 -6.76 35.02
CA SER A 213 2.70 -7.30 34.55
C SER A 213 2.99 -6.74 33.16
N ARG A 214 3.53 -5.53 33.09
CA ARG A 214 4.34 -5.15 31.94
C ARG A 214 5.68 -5.85 32.10
N PRO A 215 5.92 -7.01 31.47
CA PRO A 215 7.25 -7.57 31.42
C PRO A 215 8.14 -6.49 30.82
N ASN A 216 9.34 -6.35 31.37
CA ASN A 216 10.33 -5.46 30.78
C ASN A 216 10.83 -6.15 29.51
N TRP A 217 10.20 -5.81 28.37
CA TRP A 217 10.51 -6.40 27.07
C TRP A 217 11.92 -6.05 26.63
N ASP A 218 12.51 -4.97 27.17
CA ASP A 218 13.87 -4.53 26.94
C ASP A 218 14.92 -5.52 27.51
N GLU A 219 14.49 -6.45 28.38
CA GLU A 219 15.35 -7.52 28.93
C GLU A 219 15.55 -8.71 27.99
N ILE A 220 14.86 -8.74 26.83
CA ILE A 220 15.06 -9.83 25.86
C ILE A 220 16.32 -9.59 25.06
N ASP A 221 17.35 -10.39 25.32
CA ASP A 221 18.54 -10.46 24.51
C ASP A 221 18.31 -11.41 23.32
N TRP A 222 17.91 -10.84 22.19
CA TRP A 222 17.59 -11.57 20.97
C TRP A 222 18.74 -12.43 20.44
N LYS A 223 19.99 -12.09 20.78
CA LYS A 223 21.19 -12.86 20.39
C LYS A 223 21.27 -14.20 21.11
N LYS A 224 20.64 -14.33 22.29
CA LYS A 224 20.59 -15.57 23.06
C LYS A 224 19.48 -16.52 22.62
N ILE A 225 18.60 -16.10 21.71
CA ILE A 225 17.52 -16.93 21.22
C ILE A 225 17.94 -17.57 19.89
N PRO A 226 18.12 -18.91 19.82
CA PRO A 226 18.52 -19.58 18.61
C PRO A 226 17.42 -19.46 17.54
N ASP A 227 17.77 -19.12 16.32
CA ASP A 227 16.84 -18.89 15.22
C ASP A 227 15.99 -20.12 14.86
N ASP A 228 16.60 -21.31 14.98
CA ASP A 228 15.93 -22.60 14.73
C ASP A 228 14.89 -22.97 15.80
N LYS A 229 14.86 -22.27 16.93
CA LYS A 229 13.88 -22.45 18.01
C LYS A 229 12.68 -21.51 17.94
N VAL A 230 12.78 -20.44 17.15
CA VAL A 230 11.65 -19.56 16.86
C VAL A 230 10.87 -20.21 15.73
N SER A 231 9.62 -20.58 16.00
CA SER A 231 8.78 -21.22 14.98
C SER A 231 8.46 -20.26 13.82
N GLU A 232 8.16 -20.81 12.64
CA GLU A 232 7.75 -20.02 11.47
C GLU A 232 6.54 -19.13 11.77
N ARG A 233 5.66 -19.55 12.70
CA ARG A 233 4.51 -18.75 13.13
C ARG A 233 4.87 -17.57 14.01
N GLU A 234 6.02 -17.62 14.68
CA GLU A 234 6.50 -16.58 15.61
C GLU A 234 7.45 -15.58 14.92
N LYS A 235 8.12 -15.99 13.85
CA LYS A 235 9.07 -15.13 13.12
C LYS A 235 8.49 -13.77 12.72
N PRO A 236 7.28 -13.66 12.16
CA PRO A 236 6.71 -12.35 11.80
C PRO A 236 6.48 -11.43 12.99
N MET A 237 6.10 -11.99 14.15
CA MET A 237 5.98 -11.19 15.38
C MET A 237 7.34 -10.74 15.90
N ARG A 238 8.36 -11.59 15.78
CA ARG A 238 9.74 -11.22 16.11
C ARG A 238 10.24 -10.08 15.21
N ASP A 239 10.04 -10.20 13.92
CA ASP A 239 10.48 -9.20 12.95
C ASP A 239 9.74 -7.87 13.14
N LEU A 240 8.48 -7.92 13.54
CA LEU A 240 7.67 -6.76 13.91
C LEU A 240 8.28 -6.02 15.14
N VAL A 241 8.55 -6.71 16.24
CA VAL A 241 9.09 -6.09 17.46
C VAL A 241 10.56 -5.73 17.37
N GLN A 242 11.28 -6.27 16.40
CA GLN A 242 12.66 -5.88 16.08
C GLN A 242 12.73 -4.73 15.07
N GLY A 243 11.61 -4.18 14.62
CA GLY A 243 11.55 -3.12 13.62
C GLY A 243 11.96 -3.53 12.20
N LYS A 244 12.10 -4.85 11.94
CA LYS A 244 12.40 -5.39 10.60
C LYS A 244 11.18 -5.43 9.71
N LEU A 245 10.01 -5.55 10.31
CA LEU A 245 8.71 -5.54 9.63
C LEU A 245 7.87 -4.40 10.18
N ARG A 246 7.44 -3.49 9.31
CA ARG A 246 6.60 -2.33 9.68
C ARG A 246 5.19 -2.78 10.02
N ALA A 247 4.56 -2.14 11.02
CA ALA A 247 3.13 -2.30 11.31
C ALA A 247 2.29 -1.33 10.46
N PHE A 248 1.20 -1.82 9.86
CA PHE A 248 0.11 -1.00 9.34
C PHE A 248 -1.07 -1.12 10.29
N ILE A 249 -1.29 -0.09 11.12
CA ILE A 249 -2.26 -0.12 12.22
C ILE A 249 -3.52 0.63 11.82
N ASN A 250 -4.61 -0.09 11.60
CA ASN A 250 -5.92 0.51 11.35
C ASN A 250 -6.51 1.07 12.65
N CYS A 251 -6.79 2.36 12.64
CA CYS A 251 -7.38 3.15 13.72
C CYS A 251 -8.74 3.69 13.26
N PRO A 252 -9.84 2.93 13.41
CA PRO A 252 -11.15 3.30 12.88
C PRO A 252 -11.72 4.61 13.48
N THR A 253 -11.28 4.97 14.69
CA THR A 253 -11.68 6.22 15.35
C THR A 253 -10.49 6.99 15.92
N ALA A 254 -10.68 8.28 16.19
CA ALA A 254 -9.66 9.12 16.81
C ALA A 254 -9.16 8.54 18.15
N SER A 255 -10.05 7.93 18.95
CA SER A 255 -9.69 7.31 20.23
C SER A 255 -8.75 6.10 20.05
N ASP A 256 -8.78 5.41 18.90
CA ASP A 256 -7.93 4.26 18.65
C ASP A 256 -6.48 4.69 18.39
N VAL A 257 -6.26 5.91 17.90
CA VAL A 257 -4.91 6.43 17.67
C VAL A 257 -4.09 6.50 18.97
N PHE A 258 -4.71 6.87 20.08
CA PHE A 258 -4.03 6.85 21.38
C PHE A 258 -3.65 5.42 21.81
N LYS A 259 -4.47 4.44 21.44
CA LYS A 259 -4.14 3.03 21.70
C LYS A 259 -3.08 2.49 20.76
N ALA A 260 -3.07 2.95 19.51
CA ALA A 260 -1.98 2.66 18.58
C ALA A 260 -0.66 3.23 19.13
N PHE A 261 -0.64 4.47 19.62
CA PHE A 261 0.54 5.07 20.23
C PHE A 261 1.03 4.28 21.45
N GLU A 262 0.11 3.84 22.33
CA GLU A 262 0.47 2.99 23.47
C GLU A 262 1.17 1.69 23.01
N LEU A 263 0.65 1.03 21.97
CA LEU A 263 1.25 -0.18 21.41
C LEU A 263 2.61 0.11 20.76
N ILE A 264 2.70 1.18 19.98
CA ILE A 264 3.95 1.61 19.32
C ILE A 264 5.04 1.87 20.37
N ASP A 265 4.72 2.64 21.40
CA ASP A 265 5.68 3.00 22.45
C ASP A 265 6.06 1.80 23.32
N THR A 266 5.11 0.93 23.66
CA THR A 266 5.35 -0.24 24.51
C THR A 266 6.17 -1.30 23.79
N HIS A 267 6.03 -1.43 22.48
CA HIS A 267 6.64 -2.52 21.69
C HIS A 267 7.66 -2.02 20.68
N HIS A 268 8.01 -0.73 20.70
CA HIS A 268 8.99 -0.07 19.80
C HIS A 268 8.70 -0.33 18.31
N LEU A 269 7.43 -0.28 17.93
CA LEU A 269 7.03 -0.61 16.56
C LEU A 269 7.37 0.52 15.57
N ASP A 270 7.97 0.16 14.44
CA ASP A 270 7.91 1.00 13.24
C ASP A 270 6.51 0.88 12.63
N ALA A 271 5.75 1.96 12.59
CA ALA A 271 4.33 1.89 12.24
C ALA A 271 3.85 3.01 11.33
N THR A 272 2.94 2.65 10.44
CA THR A 272 2.10 3.57 9.67
C THR A 272 0.66 3.45 10.17
N LEU A 273 0.03 4.58 10.48
CA LEU A 273 -1.37 4.61 10.91
C LEU A 273 -2.30 4.73 9.69
N VAL A 274 -3.33 3.89 9.66
CA VAL A 274 -4.45 3.99 8.73
C VAL A 274 -5.61 4.60 9.50
N LEU A 275 -5.93 5.85 9.21
CA LEU A 275 -6.81 6.68 10.02
C LEU A 275 -8.27 6.60 9.55
N GLY A 276 -9.18 6.54 10.50
CA GLY A 276 -10.63 6.64 10.26
C GLY A 276 -11.10 8.06 9.92
N PRO A 277 -12.42 8.20 9.61
CA PRO A 277 -12.97 9.48 9.11
C PRO A 277 -12.89 10.64 10.10
N ASP A 278 -12.87 10.37 11.43
CA ASP A 278 -12.81 11.38 12.47
C ASP A 278 -11.38 11.84 12.85
N ALA A 279 -10.39 11.46 12.03
CA ALA A 279 -8.98 11.85 12.22
C ALA A 279 -8.74 13.37 12.20
N TRP A 280 -9.68 14.14 11.68
CA TRP A 280 -9.64 15.61 11.74
C TRP A 280 -9.48 16.17 13.18
N LYS A 281 -9.88 15.41 14.20
CA LYS A 281 -9.73 15.75 15.63
C LYS A 281 -8.28 15.65 16.12
N LEU A 282 -7.38 15.06 15.34
CA LEU A 282 -6.07 14.61 15.81
C LEU A 282 -4.89 15.47 15.34
N GLY A 283 -5.12 16.56 14.61
CA GLY A 283 -4.04 17.34 13.99
C GLY A 283 -2.92 17.70 14.98
N THR A 284 -3.24 18.27 16.13
CA THR A 284 -2.24 18.63 17.17
C THR A 284 -1.59 17.41 17.81
N VAL A 285 -2.34 16.34 18.01
CA VAL A 285 -1.84 15.09 18.62
C VAL A 285 -0.84 14.39 17.72
N LEU A 286 -1.15 14.32 16.42
CA LEU A 286 -0.28 13.72 15.42
C LEU A 286 0.99 14.58 15.22
N ALA A 287 0.84 15.92 15.14
CA ALA A 287 1.96 16.85 14.98
C ALA A 287 2.94 16.80 16.15
N ALA A 288 2.46 16.51 17.37
CA ALA A 288 3.32 16.35 18.54
C ALA A 288 4.23 15.10 18.49
N ARG A 289 3.95 14.14 17.61
CA ARG A 289 4.72 12.89 17.46
C ARG A 289 5.87 13.07 16.48
N LYS A 290 7.06 13.38 16.98
CA LYS A 290 8.27 13.66 16.16
C LYS A 290 8.67 12.53 15.18
N ASN A 291 8.37 11.29 15.53
CA ASN A 291 8.73 10.11 14.73
C ASN A 291 7.53 9.52 13.97
N LEU A 292 6.42 10.26 13.88
CA LEU A 292 5.31 9.85 13.05
C LEU A 292 5.68 10.14 11.59
N GLY A 293 5.78 9.09 10.79
CA GLY A 293 5.88 9.22 9.34
C GLY A 293 4.56 9.70 8.72
N SER A 294 4.44 9.55 7.42
CA SER A 294 3.17 9.81 6.73
C SER A 294 2.11 8.81 7.17
N VAL A 295 0.85 9.26 7.21
CA VAL A 295 -0.32 8.44 7.56
C VAL A 295 -1.13 8.11 6.31
N VAL A 296 -2.04 7.14 6.42
CA VAL A 296 -2.98 6.79 5.34
C VAL A 296 -4.37 7.29 5.74
N LEU A 297 -5.02 8.05 4.87
CA LEU A 297 -6.36 8.59 5.13
C LEU A 297 -7.46 7.68 4.59
N ASN A 298 -8.55 7.60 5.34
CA ASN A 298 -9.81 7.03 4.91
C ASN A 298 -10.35 7.76 3.66
N PRO A 299 -11.02 7.07 2.71
CA PRO A 299 -11.62 7.71 1.54
C PRO A 299 -12.69 8.76 1.86
N GLN A 300 -13.29 8.72 3.03
CA GLN A 300 -14.20 9.76 3.51
C GLN A 300 -13.41 10.98 3.97
N LEU A 301 -13.09 11.87 3.03
CA LEU A 301 -12.24 13.04 3.28
C LEU A 301 -12.96 14.18 4.01
N GLU A 302 -14.29 14.14 4.07
CA GLU A 302 -15.11 15.12 4.76
C GLU A 302 -16.11 14.45 5.69
N VAL A 303 -16.38 15.11 6.81
CA VAL A 303 -17.34 14.66 7.83
C VAL A 303 -18.19 15.85 8.25
N TRP A 304 -19.49 15.63 8.39
CA TRP A 304 -20.41 16.60 8.96
C TRP A 304 -20.55 16.31 10.45
N GLU A 305 -20.01 17.21 11.27
CA GLU A 305 -20.10 17.13 12.73
C GLU A 305 -21.34 17.88 13.18
N ARG A 306 -22.20 17.19 13.90
CA ARG A 306 -23.39 17.81 14.50
C ARG A 306 -23.04 18.41 15.86
N ASP A 307 -23.33 19.67 16.05
CA ASP A 307 -23.23 20.33 17.34
C ASP A 307 -24.36 19.80 18.27
N PRO A 308 -24.01 19.18 19.41
CA PRO A 308 -25.02 18.59 20.29
C PRO A 308 -25.89 19.64 21.01
N GLY A 309 -25.44 20.89 21.13
CA GLY A 309 -26.18 21.96 21.80
C GLY A 309 -27.14 22.69 20.86
N THR A 310 -26.70 22.99 19.65
CA THR A 310 -27.49 23.78 18.68
C THR A 310 -28.18 22.93 17.64
N GLY A 311 -27.74 21.67 17.46
CA GLY A 311 -28.16 20.78 16.37
C GLY A 311 -27.63 21.19 14.99
N GLY A 312 -26.85 22.27 14.92
CA GLY A 312 -26.22 22.72 13.68
C GLY A 312 -25.16 21.74 13.18
N GLU A 313 -24.96 21.69 11.87
CA GLU A 313 -23.94 20.84 11.25
C GLU A 313 -22.75 21.67 10.79
N LYS A 314 -21.54 21.19 11.11
CA LYS A 314 -20.28 21.79 10.68
C LYS A 314 -19.50 20.81 9.83
N ARG A 315 -19.13 21.24 8.64
CA ARG A 315 -18.29 20.46 7.74
C ARG A 315 -16.83 20.47 8.20
N GLN A 316 -16.26 19.29 8.38
CA GLN A 316 -14.86 19.09 8.73
C GLN A 316 -14.15 18.45 7.53
N LEU A 317 -13.08 19.09 7.06
CA LEU A 317 -12.25 18.61 5.95
C LEU A 317 -10.96 17.99 6.52
N THR A 318 -10.97 16.69 6.76
CA THR A 318 -9.86 15.96 7.38
C THR A 318 -8.51 16.26 6.73
N PRO A 319 -8.34 16.18 5.38
CA PRO A 319 -7.03 16.42 4.78
C PRO A 319 -6.54 17.86 4.98
N VAL A 320 -7.42 18.85 4.95
CA VAL A 320 -7.06 20.27 5.16
C VAL A 320 -6.55 20.50 6.58
N LEU A 321 -7.21 19.89 7.57
CA LEU A 321 -6.84 20.05 8.97
C LEU A 321 -5.52 19.36 9.27
N LEU A 322 -5.28 18.18 8.71
CA LEU A 322 -4.00 17.48 8.85
C LEU A 322 -2.87 18.19 8.11
N HIS A 323 -3.12 18.67 6.89
CA HIS A 323 -2.15 19.45 6.13
C HIS A 323 -1.71 20.71 6.88
N LYS A 324 -2.67 21.48 7.44
CA LYS A 324 -2.38 22.65 8.29
C LYS A 324 -1.59 22.31 9.55
N ALA A 325 -1.73 21.10 10.05
CA ALA A 325 -0.93 20.60 11.17
C ALA A 325 0.44 20.06 10.76
N GLY A 326 0.82 20.15 9.47
CA GLY A 326 2.09 19.66 8.93
C GLY A 326 2.18 18.14 8.79
N ILE A 327 1.04 17.43 8.79
CA ILE A 327 1.00 15.97 8.67
C ILE A 327 0.94 15.58 7.19
N SER A 328 1.97 14.85 6.74
CA SER A 328 1.99 14.22 5.43
C SER A 328 1.07 12.98 5.42
N PHE A 329 0.34 12.79 4.33
CA PHE A 329 -0.59 11.67 4.20
C PHE A 329 -0.68 11.14 2.78
N ALA A 330 -0.99 9.86 2.67
CA ALA A 330 -1.40 9.20 1.43
C ALA A 330 -2.90 8.92 1.45
N LEU A 331 -3.50 8.81 0.27
CA LEU A 331 -4.91 8.47 0.10
C LEU A 331 -5.07 6.97 -0.13
N GLN A 332 -6.10 6.38 0.47
CA GLN A 332 -6.63 5.08 0.07
C GLN A 332 -8.02 5.26 -0.55
N VAL A 333 -8.44 4.34 -1.40
CA VAL A 333 -9.73 4.45 -2.11
C VAL A 333 -10.70 3.32 -1.80
N VAL A 334 -10.21 2.16 -1.39
CA VAL A 334 -11.03 1.01 -1.02
C VAL A 334 -10.95 0.79 0.47
N THR A 335 -12.09 0.89 1.15
CA THR A 335 -12.21 0.39 2.52
C THR A 335 -12.78 -1.01 2.47
N ASP A 336 -12.17 -1.92 3.20
CA ASP A 336 -12.73 -3.25 3.44
C ASP A 336 -13.94 -3.14 4.36
N SER A 337 -15.07 -2.74 3.78
CA SER A 337 -16.37 -2.69 4.46
C SER A 337 -17.24 -3.92 4.19
N SER A 338 -16.69 -4.94 3.54
CA SER A 338 -17.47 -5.97 2.87
C SER A 338 -18.25 -6.91 3.78
N PHE A 339 -18.11 -6.88 5.10
CA PHE A 339 -18.78 -7.89 5.91
C PHE A 339 -19.68 -7.39 7.07
N ASN A 340 -19.69 -6.12 7.41
CA ASN A 340 -20.36 -5.70 8.64
C ASN A 340 -21.26 -4.46 8.59
N SER A 341 -21.53 -3.94 7.47
CA SER A 341 -22.45 -2.84 7.39
C SER A 341 -23.68 -3.26 6.58
N GLY A 342 -24.87 -3.04 7.08
CA GLY A 342 -26.17 -3.41 6.51
C GLY A 342 -26.50 -2.73 5.15
N PRO A 343 -27.74 -2.68 4.70
CA PRO A 343 -28.14 -2.30 3.32
C PRO A 343 -27.69 -0.94 2.79
N SER A 344 -26.99 -0.15 3.58
CA SER A 344 -26.37 1.12 3.13
C SER A 344 -25.09 0.97 2.30
N PHE A 345 -24.70 -0.24 2.02
CA PHE A 345 -23.50 -0.62 1.31
C PHE A 345 -23.34 -0.23 -0.11
N GLY A 346 -24.34 0.00 -0.81
CA GLY A 346 -24.35 0.27 -2.24
C GLY A 346 -23.72 1.59 -2.68
N ARG A 347 -23.08 2.32 -1.76
CA ARG A 347 -22.64 3.69 -2.05
C ARG A 347 -21.19 4.04 -1.74
N SER A 348 -20.33 3.07 -1.52
CA SER A 348 -18.91 3.30 -1.77
C SER A 348 -18.73 3.28 -3.28
N GLY A 349 -19.10 4.36 -3.95
CA GLY A 349 -18.79 4.54 -5.36
C GLY A 349 -17.28 4.35 -5.54
N PRO A 350 -16.81 4.01 -6.74
CA PRO A 350 -15.39 3.85 -7.01
C PRO A 350 -14.69 5.19 -6.77
N TYR A 351 -14.19 5.40 -5.56
CA TYR A 351 -13.33 6.53 -5.28
C TYR A 351 -11.98 6.24 -5.92
N HIS A 352 -11.77 6.75 -7.14
CA HIS A 352 -10.47 6.66 -7.79
C HIS A 352 -9.48 7.61 -7.14
N HIS A 353 -8.22 7.23 -7.06
CA HIS A 353 -7.16 8.04 -6.46
C HIS A 353 -7.08 9.44 -7.06
N TRP A 354 -7.11 9.55 -8.40
CA TRP A 354 -7.09 10.83 -9.10
C TRP A 354 -8.30 11.71 -8.76
N TYR A 355 -9.49 11.11 -8.57
CA TYR A 355 -10.68 11.83 -8.15
C TYR A 355 -10.57 12.35 -6.72
N GLN A 356 -10.04 11.52 -5.81
CA GLN A 356 -9.77 11.95 -4.44
C GLN A 356 -8.71 13.07 -4.40
N ALA A 357 -7.65 12.98 -5.21
CA ALA A 357 -6.65 14.03 -5.33
C ALA A 357 -7.27 15.32 -5.89
N ALA A 358 -8.16 15.24 -6.89
CA ALA A 358 -8.89 16.40 -7.40
C ALA A 358 -9.74 17.09 -6.31
N ARG A 359 -10.37 16.30 -5.42
CA ARG A 359 -11.09 16.85 -4.25
C ARG A 359 -10.16 17.59 -3.29
N LEU A 360 -8.91 17.13 -3.10
CA LEU A 360 -7.94 17.87 -2.27
C LEU A 360 -7.68 19.26 -2.82
N VAL A 361 -7.58 19.41 -4.13
CA VAL A 361 -7.42 20.73 -4.77
C VAL A 361 -8.66 21.61 -4.53
N GLN A 362 -9.86 21.05 -4.64
CA GLN A 362 -11.10 21.76 -4.30
C GLN A 362 -11.15 22.19 -2.83
N TYR A 363 -10.47 21.46 -1.95
CA TYR A 363 -10.38 21.80 -0.53
C TYR A 363 -9.24 22.79 -0.19
N GLY A 364 -8.43 23.17 -1.20
CA GLY A 364 -7.42 24.21 -1.08
C GLY A 364 -5.97 23.73 -0.96
N LEU A 365 -5.68 22.44 -1.16
CA LEU A 365 -4.31 21.97 -1.34
C LEU A 365 -3.82 22.35 -2.74
N SER A 366 -2.52 22.51 -2.92
CA SER A 366 -1.93 22.70 -4.24
C SER A 366 -2.06 21.42 -5.09
N ARG A 367 -1.98 21.60 -6.40
CA ARG A 367 -2.04 20.48 -7.35
C ARG A 367 -0.87 19.49 -7.15
N ALA A 368 0.33 20.03 -6.90
CA ALA A 368 1.50 19.22 -6.65
C ALA A 368 1.31 18.35 -5.40
N GLU A 369 0.91 18.95 -4.28
CA GLU A 369 0.62 18.22 -3.03
C GLU A 369 -0.46 17.16 -3.23
N ALA A 370 -1.52 17.45 -3.97
CA ALA A 370 -2.58 16.49 -4.26
C ALA A 370 -2.06 15.27 -5.05
N ILE A 371 -1.24 15.49 -6.07
CA ILE A 371 -0.60 14.41 -6.86
C ILE A 371 0.37 13.62 -5.99
N GLU A 372 1.16 14.27 -5.15
CA GLU A 372 2.08 13.58 -4.24
C GLU A 372 1.39 12.60 -3.30
N THR A 373 0.15 12.90 -2.86
CA THR A 373 -0.62 11.99 -1.97
C THR A 373 -0.95 10.64 -2.59
N ILE A 374 -0.91 10.51 -3.92
CA ILE A 374 -1.23 9.29 -4.66
C ILE A 374 -0.03 8.71 -5.43
N THR A 375 1.15 9.34 -5.32
CA THR A 375 2.36 8.94 -6.05
C THR A 375 3.54 8.77 -5.12
N ILE A 376 4.29 9.84 -4.85
CA ILE A 376 5.54 9.77 -4.08
C ILE A 376 5.33 9.54 -2.58
N THR A 377 4.27 10.10 -1.98
CA THR A 377 4.00 9.90 -0.54
C THR A 377 3.70 8.43 -0.21
N PRO A 378 2.80 7.71 -0.92
CA PRO A 378 2.63 6.28 -0.70
C PRO A 378 3.91 5.48 -1.01
N ALA A 379 4.70 5.86 -2.01
CA ALA A 379 5.99 5.20 -2.28
C ALA A 379 6.96 5.33 -1.08
N LYS A 380 7.04 6.52 -0.45
CA LYS A 380 7.82 6.76 0.78
C LYS A 380 7.31 5.89 1.96
N ILE A 381 5.99 5.80 2.16
CA ILE A 381 5.41 4.93 3.19
C ILE A 381 5.86 3.47 3.01
N LEU A 382 5.92 3.00 1.76
CA LEU A 382 6.31 1.63 1.44
C LEU A 382 7.84 1.42 1.39
N GLY A 383 8.63 2.50 1.50
CA GLY A 383 10.09 2.48 1.38
C GLY A 383 10.56 2.15 -0.04
N LEU A 384 9.81 2.58 -1.05
CA LEU A 384 10.05 2.34 -2.48
C LEU A 384 10.23 3.63 -3.30
N ASP A 385 10.34 4.78 -2.65
CA ASP A 385 10.50 6.09 -3.28
C ASP A 385 11.78 6.24 -4.09
N HIS A 386 12.78 5.40 -3.82
CA HIS A 386 14.00 5.28 -4.64
C HIS A 386 13.76 4.57 -5.99
N ARG A 387 12.61 3.90 -6.17
CA ARG A 387 12.25 3.15 -7.38
C ARG A 387 11.04 3.71 -8.11
N ILE A 388 10.00 4.15 -7.37
CA ILE A 388 8.68 4.51 -7.91
C ILE A 388 8.17 5.83 -7.30
N GLY A 389 7.07 6.34 -7.81
CA GLY A 389 6.33 7.47 -7.25
C GLY A 389 6.70 8.84 -7.84
N SER A 390 7.73 8.93 -8.67
CA SER A 390 8.07 10.14 -9.45
C SER A 390 8.68 9.76 -10.79
N LEU A 391 8.68 10.72 -11.74
CA LEU A 391 9.33 10.57 -13.05
C LEU A 391 10.74 11.14 -12.97
N GLU A 392 11.69 10.29 -12.66
CA GLU A 392 13.12 10.63 -12.56
C GLU A 392 13.97 9.54 -13.23
N ALA A 393 15.10 9.96 -13.81
CA ALA A 393 16.04 9.02 -14.38
C ALA A 393 16.51 7.98 -13.33
N GLY A 394 16.57 6.72 -13.73
CA GLY A 394 16.95 5.59 -12.90
C GLY A 394 15.79 4.92 -12.16
N LYS A 395 14.63 5.54 -12.04
CA LYS A 395 13.43 4.91 -11.46
C LYS A 395 12.74 3.98 -12.45
N ASP A 396 11.93 3.08 -11.91
CA ASP A 396 11.14 2.14 -12.70
C ASP A 396 10.19 2.95 -13.61
N ALA A 397 10.11 2.57 -14.89
CA ALA A 397 9.28 3.25 -15.88
C ALA A 397 7.80 2.90 -15.70
N ASN A 398 7.24 3.31 -14.56
CA ASN A 398 5.84 3.18 -14.17
C ASN A 398 5.13 4.51 -14.46
N ILE A 399 4.44 4.60 -15.60
CA ILE A 399 3.94 5.86 -16.16
C ILE A 399 2.47 5.70 -16.55
N ALA A 400 1.63 6.61 -16.04
CA ALA A 400 0.25 6.76 -16.47
C ALA A 400 0.13 7.94 -17.43
N ILE A 401 -0.48 7.72 -18.58
CA ILE A 401 -0.73 8.76 -19.60
C ILE A 401 -2.22 9.05 -19.62
N PHE A 402 -2.58 10.29 -19.32
CA PHE A 402 -3.95 10.79 -19.33
C PHE A 402 -4.25 11.58 -20.61
N SER A 403 -5.50 11.55 -21.05
CA SER A 403 -5.99 12.32 -22.21
C SER A 403 -5.85 13.84 -22.04
N GLY A 404 -5.74 14.29 -20.81
CA GLY A 404 -5.57 15.68 -20.40
C GLY A 404 -5.14 15.75 -18.95
N ASP A 405 -5.53 16.78 -18.22
CA ASP A 405 -5.20 16.95 -16.81
C ASP A 405 -5.70 15.79 -15.94
N PRO A 406 -4.83 15.07 -15.20
CA PRO A 406 -5.24 13.95 -14.36
C PRO A 406 -6.26 14.30 -13.26
N LEU A 407 -6.32 15.57 -12.86
CA LEU A 407 -7.25 16.06 -11.84
C LEU A 407 -8.54 16.64 -12.41
N ASP A 408 -8.73 16.59 -13.73
CA ASP A 408 -9.99 16.93 -14.39
C ASP A 408 -10.84 15.66 -14.57
N ALA A 409 -12.08 15.70 -14.11
CA ALA A 409 -13.02 14.57 -14.21
C ALA A 409 -13.36 14.17 -15.67
N ARG A 410 -13.02 15.00 -16.65
CA ARG A 410 -13.16 14.72 -18.09
C ARG A 410 -11.96 14.01 -18.69
N SER A 411 -10.90 13.84 -17.91
CA SER A 411 -9.69 13.12 -18.33
C SER A 411 -9.78 11.66 -17.93
N TRP A 412 -9.20 10.81 -18.76
CA TRP A 412 -9.11 9.37 -18.52
C TRP A 412 -7.69 8.87 -18.83
N VAL A 413 -7.35 7.69 -18.33
CA VAL A 413 -6.10 7.02 -18.66
C VAL A 413 -6.16 6.49 -20.09
N GLU A 414 -5.28 6.99 -20.95
CA GLU A 414 -5.13 6.52 -22.32
C GLU A 414 -4.23 5.29 -22.39
N ARG A 415 -3.10 5.35 -21.67
CA ARG A 415 -2.12 4.26 -21.64
C ARG A 415 -1.50 4.15 -20.26
N LEU A 416 -1.10 2.93 -19.92
CA LEU A 416 -0.34 2.65 -18.70
C LEU A 416 0.90 1.83 -19.03
N PHE A 417 2.02 2.26 -18.50
CA PHE A 417 3.30 1.54 -18.60
C PHE A 417 3.73 1.09 -17.21
N ILE A 418 4.18 -0.15 -17.12
CA ILE A 418 4.83 -0.72 -15.93
C ILE A 418 6.17 -1.30 -16.38
N GLU A 419 7.25 -0.81 -15.76
CA GLU A 419 8.61 -1.14 -16.14
C GLU A 419 8.82 -1.05 -17.66
N GLY A 420 8.35 0.08 -18.24
CA GLY A 420 8.48 0.39 -19.66
C GLY A 420 7.58 -0.42 -20.60
N ARG A 421 6.85 -1.40 -20.11
CA ARG A 421 5.92 -2.23 -20.92
C ARG A 421 4.52 -1.62 -20.90
N GLU A 422 3.90 -1.47 -22.07
CA GLU A 422 2.50 -1.05 -22.18
C GLU A 422 1.59 -2.17 -21.68
N VAL A 423 0.93 -1.94 -20.53
CA VAL A 423 0.06 -2.91 -19.86
C VAL A 423 -1.43 -2.57 -19.97
N TYR A 424 -1.74 -1.33 -20.36
CA TYR A 424 -3.09 -0.89 -20.68
C TYR A 424 -3.07 0.11 -21.83
N ASN A 425 -4.05 -0.04 -22.70
CA ASN A 425 -4.30 0.88 -23.80
C ASN A 425 -5.81 1.00 -24.00
N ARG A 426 -6.35 2.17 -23.74
CA ARG A 426 -7.79 2.44 -23.82
C ARG A 426 -8.41 2.08 -25.17
N SER A 427 -7.69 2.34 -26.27
CA SER A 427 -8.18 2.02 -27.61
C SER A 427 -8.33 0.51 -27.89
N LYS A 428 -7.77 -0.33 -27.01
CA LYS A 428 -7.84 -1.79 -27.07
C LYS A 428 -8.66 -2.40 -25.93
N ASP A 429 -9.32 -1.57 -25.13
CA ASP A 429 -10.15 -2.02 -24.01
C ASP A 429 -11.50 -2.53 -24.53
N ARG A 430 -11.60 -3.86 -24.56
CA ARG A 430 -12.77 -4.55 -25.10
C ARG A 430 -14.05 -4.31 -24.32
N ASP A 431 -13.94 -4.19 -23.00
CA ASP A 431 -15.12 -3.95 -22.15
C ASP A 431 -15.66 -2.56 -22.39
N LEU A 432 -14.77 -1.57 -22.52
CA LEU A 432 -15.16 -0.22 -22.89
C LEU A 432 -15.77 -0.16 -24.29
N GLU A 433 -15.22 -0.89 -25.26
CA GLU A 433 -15.76 -1.00 -26.59
C GLU A 433 -17.19 -1.56 -26.58
N LEU A 434 -17.43 -2.60 -25.78
CA LEU A 434 -18.75 -3.21 -25.63
C LEU A 434 -19.75 -2.24 -24.99
N LEU A 435 -19.34 -1.52 -23.94
CA LEU A 435 -20.19 -0.50 -23.29
C LEU A 435 -20.57 0.65 -24.22
N LEU A 436 -19.66 1.07 -25.10
CA LEU A 436 -19.93 2.15 -26.05
C LEU A 436 -20.81 1.71 -27.23
N LYS A 437 -20.77 0.42 -27.60
CA LYS A 437 -21.60 -0.14 -28.70
C LYS A 437 -23.05 -0.44 -28.28
N ASP A 438 -23.24 -0.78 -27.02
CA ASP A 438 -24.57 -1.15 -26.50
C ASP A 438 -24.82 -0.45 -25.15
N PRO A 439 -25.22 0.85 -25.20
CA PRO A 439 -25.45 1.62 -23.98
C PRO A 439 -26.64 1.11 -23.15
N GLU A 440 -27.52 0.25 -23.72
CA GLU A 440 -28.64 -0.36 -22.98
C GLU A 440 -28.23 -1.60 -22.16
N ARG A 441 -27.04 -2.14 -22.40
CA ARG A 441 -26.46 -3.23 -21.59
C ARG A 441 -25.85 -2.76 -20.28
N SER A 442 -25.93 -1.50 -19.96
CA SER A 442 -25.42 -0.98 -18.70
C SER A 442 -26.28 -1.44 -17.52
N PHE A 443 -25.72 -2.36 -16.71
CA PHE A 443 -26.09 -2.76 -15.34
C PHE A 443 -27.20 -3.78 -15.16
#